data_4d3ee68c9a47200e6721c177fdc50459
#
_entry.id   4d3ee68c9a47200e6721c177fdc50459
#
_cell.length_a   1.000
_cell.length_b   1.000
_cell.length_c   1.000
_cell.angle_alpha   90.00
_cell.angle_beta   90.00
_cell.angle_gamma   90.00
#
_symmetry.space_group_name_H-M   'P 1'
#
loop_
_entity.id
_entity.type
_entity.pdbx_description
1 polymer ?
#
loop_
_entity_poly.entity_id
_entity_poly.type
_entity_poly.pdbx_seq_one_letter_code
_entity_poly.pdbx_strand_id
1 'polypeptide(L)'
;ITGLKEITRKGIGHNLNTRAAAMKYARENNKEYKDCKLIVVHLGGGISVTLQYGGKVADIINDEDGPFAPERAGGLPVQSLIKYFGESGMTTKEMLKKMKSRGGLVAHLGVNDSREVEKMIENGDEHAKLIYDAMALNVARKIGEEAATVAGDIEAIILTGGIAYSEYFT
;
A
#
# COMPACT_ATOMS: atom_id res chain seq x y z
N ILE A 1 5.26 -11.09 14.11
CA ILE A 1 6.61 -11.51 14.54
C ILE A 1 7.58 -11.10 13.46
N THR A 2 8.70 -10.48 13.82
CA THR A 2 9.81 -10.17 12.93
C THR A 2 11.02 -11.04 13.26
N GLY A 3 12.10 -10.93 12.47
CA GLY A 3 13.37 -11.62 12.75
C GLY A 3 14.14 -11.08 13.97
N LEU A 4 13.70 -9.97 14.56
CA LEU A 4 14.27 -9.38 15.78
C LEU A 4 13.20 -9.28 16.87
N LYS A 5 13.45 -9.86 18.04
CA LYS A 5 12.47 -9.91 19.14
C LYS A 5 12.09 -8.51 19.68
N GLU A 6 12.97 -7.54 19.53
CA GLU A 6 12.79 -6.15 19.95
C GLU A 6 11.91 -5.35 18.98
N ILE A 7 11.69 -5.86 17.78
CA ILE A 7 10.90 -5.17 16.74
C ILE A 7 9.62 -5.96 16.48
N THR A 8 8.49 -5.30 16.66
CA THR A 8 7.17 -5.91 16.45
C THR A 8 6.51 -5.27 15.23
N ARG A 9 6.00 -6.10 14.31
CA ARG A 9 5.14 -5.65 13.21
C ARG A 9 3.78 -5.21 13.78
N LYS A 10 3.31 -4.05 13.35
CA LYS A 10 2.03 -3.47 13.81
C LYS A 10 0.96 -3.64 12.74
N GLY A 11 -0.18 -4.19 13.11
CA GLY A 11 -1.36 -4.30 12.24
C GLY A 11 -2.14 -2.99 12.11
N ILE A 12 -1.46 -1.89 11.77
CA ILE A 12 -2.05 -0.55 11.62
C ILE A 12 -2.21 -0.26 10.11
N GLY A 13 -3.39 0.20 9.71
CA GLY A 13 -3.66 0.58 8.32
C GLY A 13 -5.11 1.04 8.16
N HIS A 14 -5.63 1.07 6.94
CA HIS A 14 -6.97 1.56 6.62
C HIS A 14 -8.06 0.52 6.94
N ASN A 15 -8.00 -0.09 8.15
CA ASN A 15 -8.84 -1.22 8.56
C ASN A 15 -10.35 -0.95 8.43
N LEU A 16 -10.81 0.25 8.78
CA LEU A 16 -12.25 0.57 8.68
C LEU A 16 -12.73 0.59 7.23
N ASN A 17 -11.96 1.23 6.34
CA ASN A 17 -12.28 1.31 4.92
C ASN A 17 -12.23 -0.08 4.25
N THR A 18 -11.15 -0.82 4.45
CA THR A 18 -10.99 -2.15 3.82
C THR A 18 -12.02 -3.15 4.32
N ARG A 19 -12.35 -3.12 5.62
CA ARG A 19 -13.43 -3.95 6.16
C ARG A 19 -14.80 -3.56 5.63
N ALA A 20 -15.09 -2.26 5.50
CA ALA A 20 -16.35 -1.78 4.93
C ALA A 20 -16.52 -2.23 3.48
N ALA A 21 -15.43 -2.17 2.68
CA ALA A 21 -15.43 -2.64 1.29
C ALA A 21 -15.67 -4.16 1.22
N ALA A 22 -15.02 -4.96 2.06
CA ALA A 22 -15.25 -6.41 2.14
C ALA A 22 -16.70 -6.77 2.54
N MET A 23 -17.26 -6.07 3.53
CA MET A 23 -18.65 -6.28 3.94
C MET A 23 -19.65 -5.84 2.87
N LYS A 24 -19.32 -4.81 2.09
CA LYS A 24 -20.12 -4.39 0.94
C LYS A 24 -20.14 -5.49 -0.12
N TYR A 25 -18.97 -6.00 -0.49
CA TYR A 25 -18.84 -7.13 -1.43
C TYR A 25 -19.67 -8.34 -0.99
N ALA A 26 -19.56 -8.75 0.25
CA ALA A 26 -20.32 -9.89 0.77
C ALA A 26 -21.84 -9.68 0.60
N ARG A 27 -22.37 -8.52 0.98
CA ARG A 27 -23.79 -8.18 0.82
C ARG A 27 -24.24 -8.19 -0.65
N GLU A 28 -23.45 -7.60 -1.54
CA GLU A 28 -23.76 -7.54 -2.99
C GLU A 28 -23.74 -8.92 -3.65
N ASN A 29 -23.02 -9.88 -3.06
CA ASN A 29 -22.95 -11.27 -3.53
C ASN A 29 -23.82 -12.24 -2.71
N ASN A 30 -24.72 -11.73 -1.83
CA ASN A 30 -25.59 -12.54 -0.96
C ASN A 30 -24.80 -13.55 -0.09
N LYS A 31 -23.65 -13.14 0.45
CA LYS A 31 -22.78 -13.93 1.32
C LYS A 31 -22.64 -13.31 2.70
N GLU A 32 -22.31 -14.14 3.68
CA GLU A 32 -21.82 -13.65 4.95
C GLU A 32 -20.34 -13.24 4.84
N TYR A 33 -19.95 -12.12 5.42
CA TYR A 33 -18.55 -11.65 5.38
C TYR A 33 -17.55 -12.70 5.91
N LYS A 34 -17.96 -13.51 6.91
CA LYS A 34 -17.11 -14.56 7.47
C LYS A 34 -16.79 -15.69 6.49
N ASP A 35 -17.62 -15.87 5.46
CA ASP A 35 -17.48 -16.94 4.47
C ASP A 35 -16.70 -16.48 3.23
N CYS A 36 -16.38 -15.19 3.13
CA CYS A 36 -15.57 -14.64 2.06
C CYS A 36 -14.08 -14.71 2.38
N LYS A 37 -13.26 -14.93 1.35
CA LYS A 37 -11.80 -14.81 1.40
C LYS A 37 -11.35 -13.78 0.37
N LEU A 38 -10.94 -12.62 0.84
CA LEU A 38 -10.77 -11.42 0.03
C LEU A 38 -9.41 -10.78 0.28
N ILE A 39 -8.82 -10.22 -0.78
CA ILE A 39 -7.79 -9.20 -0.65
C ILE A 39 -8.43 -7.85 -0.90
N VAL A 40 -8.29 -6.92 0.04
CA VAL A 40 -8.80 -5.56 -0.11
C VAL A 40 -7.64 -4.57 -0.06
N VAL A 41 -7.54 -3.76 -1.10
CA VAL A 41 -6.48 -2.78 -1.28
C VAL A 41 -7.07 -1.38 -1.16
N HIS A 42 -6.61 -0.64 -0.17
CA HIS A 42 -6.89 0.79 -0.08
C HIS A 42 -5.82 1.57 -0.82
N LEU A 43 -6.22 2.30 -1.87
CA LEU A 43 -5.38 3.10 -2.74
C LEU A 43 -5.68 4.60 -2.53
N GLY A 44 -4.90 5.26 -1.68
CA GLY A 44 -5.05 6.67 -1.33
C GLY A 44 -3.71 7.34 -1.10
N GLY A 45 -3.65 8.44 -0.37
CA GLY A 45 -2.40 9.11 0.03
C GLY A 45 -1.44 8.18 0.79
N GLY A 46 -1.98 7.14 1.45
CA GLY A 46 -1.28 5.94 1.90
C GLY A 46 -1.95 4.71 1.29
N ILE A 47 -1.21 3.60 1.18
CA ILE A 47 -1.70 2.34 0.63
C ILE A 47 -1.65 1.26 1.71
N SER A 48 -2.69 0.43 1.77
CA SER A 48 -2.71 -0.78 2.61
C SER A 48 -3.32 -1.94 1.83
N VAL A 49 -2.72 -3.11 1.96
CA VAL A 49 -3.22 -4.36 1.40
C VAL A 49 -3.64 -5.24 2.57
N THR A 50 -4.87 -5.72 2.58
CA THR A 50 -5.39 -6.57 3.66
C THR A 50 -5.89 -7.90 3.13
N LEU A 51 -5.50 -8.97 3.78
CA LEU A 51 -6.10 -10.29 3.60
C LEU A 51 -7.23 -10.46 4.64
N GLN A 52 -8.41 -10.78 4.17
CA GLN A 52 -9.60 -10.91 5.02
C GLN A 52 -10.29 -12.25 4.80
N TYR A 53 -10.43 -13.02 5.86
CA TYR A 53 -11.20 -14.27 5.87
C TYR A 53 -11.64 -14.62 7.29
N GLY A 54 -12.65 -15.50 7.42
CA GLY A 54 -13.17 -15.91 8.72
C GLY A 54 -13.78 -14.73 9.52
N GLY A 55 -14.30 -13.71 8.83
CA GLY A 55 -14.93 -12.54 9.42
C GLY A 55 -13.98 -11.52 10.04
N LYS A 56 -12.69 -11.57 9.72
CA LYS A 56 -11.66 -10.68 10.27
C LYS A 56 -10.62 -10.28 9.23
N VAL A 57 -9.89 -9.22 9.52
CA VAL A 57 -8.62 -8.90 8.87
C VAL A 57 -7.60 -9.88 9.42
N ALA A 58 -7.13 -10.81 8.58
CA ALA A 58 -6.19 -11.86 8.95
C ALA A 58 -4.74 -11.38 8.88
N ASP A 59 -4.41 -10.60 7.84
CA ASP A 59 -3.14 -9.91 7.72
C ASP A 59 -3.33 -8.52 7.09
N ILE A 60 -2.34 -7.65 7.29
CA ILE A 60 -2.30 -6.31 6.73
C ILE A 60 -0.88 -5.89 6.43
N ILE A 61 -0.65 -5.48 5.20
CA ILE A 61 0.56 -4.81 4.73
C ILE A 61 0.29 -3.31 4.72
N ASN A 62 1.14 -2.54 5.36
CA ASN A 62 0.98 -1.10 5.56
C ASN A 62 2.19 -0.28 5.07
N ASP A 63 2.34 0.94 5.55
CA ASP A 63 3.44 1.85 5.17
C ASP A 63 4.83 1.45 5.70
N GLU A 64 4.94 0.45 6.59
CA GLU A 64 6.24 -0.02 7.11
C GLU A 64 6.85 -1.13 6.22
N ASP A 65 6.03 -1.94 5.57
CA ASP A 65 6.43 -3.10 4.76
C ASP A 65 5.75 -3.16 3.38
N GLY A 66 4.87 -2.20 3.11
CA GLY A 66 4.04 -2.13 1.91
C GLY A 66 4.65 -1.38 0.73
N PRO A 67 3.84 -1.13 -0.30
CA PRO A 67 4.23 -0.32 -1.43
C PRO A 67 4.46 1.13 -1.00
N PHE A 68 5.30 1.85 -1.74
CA PHE A 68 5.27 3.29 -1.58
C PHE A 68 3.95 3.86 -2.12
N ALA A 69 3.56 5.01 -1.60
CA ALA A 69 2.28 5.64 -1.87
C ALA A 69 2.50 7.11 -2.24
N PRO A 70 1.48 7.88 -2.60
CA PRO A 70 1.67 9.30 -2.92
C PRO A 70 2.56 10.08 -1.96
N GLU A 71 2.42 9.88 -0.66
CA GLU A 71 3.17 10.65 0.35
C GLU A 71 4.13 9.79 1.20
N ARG A 72 4.13 8.45 1.02
CA ARG A 72 4.84 7.52 1.91
C ARG A 72 5.90 6.73 1.17
N ALA A 73 7.03 6.54 1.83
CA ALA A 73 8.16 5.80 1.27
C ALA A 73 7.90 4.29 1.12
N GLY A 74 6.93 3.75 1.88
CA GLY A 74 6.72 2.30 1.94
C GLY A 74 7.87 1.56 2.61
N GLY A 75 7.90 0.25 2.42
CA GLY A 75 8.99 -0.61 2.88
C GLY A 75 10.28 -0.31 2.13
N LEU A 76 11.32 0.03 2.87
CA LEU A 76 12.65 0.35 2.34
C LEU A 76 13.64 -0.78 2.63
N PRO A 77 14.69 -0.96 1.80
CA PRO A 77 15.79 -1.85 2.12
C PRO A 77 16.45 -1.43 3.45
N VAL A 78 16.29 -2.26 4.49
CA VAL A 78 16.65 -1.91 5.88
C VAL A 78 18.11 -1.48 6.02
N GLN A 79 19.05 -2.22 5.40
CA GLN A 79 20.47 -1.88 5.48
C GLN A 79 20.78 -0.53 4.85
N SER A 80 20.18 -0.22 3.70
CA SER A 80 20.33 1.07 3.02
C SER A 80 19.72 2.20 3.84
N LEU A 81 18.57 1.96 4.48
CA LEU A 81 17.91 2.92 5.35
C LEU A 81 18.78 3.27 6.56
N ILE A 82 19.36 2.27 7.24
CA ILE A 82 20.23 2.47 8.40
C ILE A 82 21.46 3.29 8.01
N LYS A 83 22.11 2.94 6.89
CA LYS A 83 23.28 3.67 6.38
C LYS A 83 22.91 5.13 6.06
N TYR A 84 21.87 5.33 5.26
CA TYR A 84 21.38 6.67 4.90
C TYR A 84 21.04 7.51 6.15
N PHE A 85 20.34 6.92 7.12
CA PHE A 85 20.00 7.61 8.37
C PHE A 85 21.26 8.02 9.16
N GLY A 86 22.23 7.11 9.30
CA GLY A 86 23.50 7.39 10.01
C GLY A 86 24.32 8.52 9.37
N GLU A 87 24.25 8.66 8.03
CA GLU A 87 24.99 9.67 7.27
C GLU A 87 24.21 11.00 7.12
N SER A 88 22.89 10.98 7.31
CA SER A 88 22.00 12.13 6.99
C SER A 88 22.05 13.28 7.97
N GLY A 89 22.53 13.06 9.20
CA GLY A 89 22.44 14.03 10.30
C GLY A 89 21.03 14.30 10.81
N MET A 90 20.02 13.61 10.31
CA MET A 90 18.61 13.78 10.72
C MET A 90 18.36 13.16 12.09
N THR A 91 17.47 13.79 12.86
CA THR A 91 16.88 13.16 14.04
C THR A 91 15.89 12.06 13.61
N THR A 92 15.61 11.11 14.51
CA THR A 92 14.58 10.07 14.28
C THR A 92 13.22 10.68 13.88
N LYS A 93 12.83 11.80 14.51
CA LYS A 93 11.58 12.50 14.21
C LYS A 93 11.54 13.02 12.77
N GLU A 94 12.64 13.60 12.29
CA GLU A 94 12.75 14.12 10.92
C GLU A 94 12.74 12.99 9.90
N MET A 95 13.46 11.89 10.18
CA MET A 95 13.46 10.72 9.30
C MET A 95 12.06 10.11 9.20
N LEU A 96 11.37 9.90 10.32
CA LEU A 96 10.00 9.38 10.32
C LEU A 96 9.04 10.30 9.57
N LYS A 97 9.17 11.63 9.72
CA LYS A 97 8.38 12.60 8.96
C LYS A 97 8.68 12.50 7.45
N LYS A 98 9.97 12.36 7.08
CA LYS A 98 10.37 12.17 5.67
C LYS A 98 9.73 10.93 5.07
N MET A 99 9.76 9.81 5.77
CA MET A 99 9.17 8.54 5.30
C MET A 99 7.65 8.59 5.17
N LYS A 100 6.95 9.29 6.10
CA LYS A 100 5.48 9.26 6.23
C LYS A 100 4.74 10.37 5.49
N SER A 101 5.42 11.44 5.08
CA SER A 101 4.75 12.59 4.45
C SER A 101 5.57 13.29 3.36
N ARG A 102 6.77 12.80 3.05
CA ARG A 102 7.66 13.34 2.01
C ARG A 102 8.31 12.21 1.20
N GLY A 103 7.75 11.00 1.27
CA GLY A 103 8.13 9.84 0.47
C GLY A 103 7.30 9.73 -0.79
N GLY A 104 7.42 8.61 -1.48
CA GLY A 104 6.59 8.24 -2.62
C GLY A 104 6.60 9.23 -3.77
N LEU A 105 5.44 9.51 -4.34
CA LEU A 105 5.31 10.44 -5.47
C LEU A 105 5.83 11.84 -5.12
N VAL A 106 5.59 12.31 -3.90
CA VAL A 106 6.13 13.61 -3.42
C VAL A 106 7.65 13.65 -3.50
N ALA A 107 8.33 12.55 -3.11
CA ALA A 107 9.80 12.50 -3.14
C ALA A 107 10.37 12.51 -4.55
N HIS A 108 9.69 11.88 -5.51
CA HIS A 108 10.17 11.69 -6.87
C HIS A 108 9.69 12.76 -7.85
N LEU A 109 8.45 13.24 -7.68
CA LEU A 109 7.74 14.10 -8.65
C LEU A 109 7.31 15.44 -8.07
N GLY A 110 7.40 15.62 -6.74
CA GLY A 110 6.97 16.84 -6.05
C GLY A 110 5.45 16.98 -5.88
N VAL A 111 4.67 16.01 -6.32
CA VAL A 111 3.19 16.01 -6.27
C VAL A 111 2.66 14.77 -5.54
N ASN A 112 1.47 14.88 -4.94
CA ASN A 112 0.80 13.79 -4.25
C ASN A 112 -0.57 13.43 -4.87
N ASP A 113 -1.02 14.19 -5.86
CA ASP A 113 -2.27 13.89 -6.58
C ASP A 113 -1.97 13.00 -7.79
N SER A 114 -2.47 11.77 -7.78
CA SER A 114 -2.30 10.83 -8.88
C SER A 114 -2.81 11.35 -10.22
N ARG A 115 -3.86 12.19 -10.21
CA ARG A 115 -4.41 12.80 -11.42
C ARG A 115 -3.44 13.80 -12.06
N GLU A 116 -2.59 14.48 -11.24
CA GLU A 116 -1.53 15.34 -11.76
C GLU A 116 -0.42 14.50 -12.39
N VAL A 117 -0.07 13.36 -11.77
CA VAL A 117 0.91 12.43 -12.33
C VAL A 117 0.44 11.86 -13.67
N GLU A 118 -0.84 11.48 -13.78
CA GLU A 118 -1.41 10.99 -15.05
C GLU A 118 -1.34 12.05 -16.14
N LYS A 119 -1.62 13.31 -15.82
CA LYS A 119 -1.44 14.43 -16.78
C LYS A 119 0.03 14.63 -17.18
N MET A 120 0.99 14.44 -16.26
CA MET A 120 2.41 14.48 -16.62
C MET A 120 2.74 13.37 -17.64
N ILE A 121 2.21 12.16 -17.41
CA ILE A 121 2.39 11.01 -18.31
C ILE A 121 1.76 11.30 -19.68
N GLU A 122 0.54 11.80 -19.71
CA GLU A 122 -0.16 12.19 -20.95
C GLU A 122 0.63 13.25 -21.76
N ASN A 123 1.35 14.12 -21.07
CA ASN A 123 2.24 15.12 -21.68
C ASN A 123 3.64 14.58 -22.05
N GLY A 124 3.86 13.25 -21.91
CA GLY A 124 5.10 12.60 -22.33
C GLY A 124 6.22 12.58 -21.27
N ASP A 125 5.89 12.78 -19.99
CA ASP A 125 6.88 12.67 -18.91
C ASP A 125 7.19 11.20 -18.59
N GLU A 126 8.24 10.68 -19.20
CA GLU A 126 8.70 9.30 -19.01
C GLU A 126 9.17 9.02 -17.57
N HIS A 127 9.66 10.03 -16.84
CA HIS A 127 10.05 9.86 -15.45
C HIS A 127 8.80 9.69 -14.56
N ALA A 128 7.78 10.51 -14.76
CA ALA A 128 6.51 10.36 -14.07
C ALA A 128 5.89 8.98 -14.33
N LYS A 129 5.92 8.54 -15.59
CA LYS A 129 5.47 7.20 -16.00
C LYS A 129 6.22 6.10 -15.25
N LEU A 130 7.54 6.13 -15.25
CA LEU A 130 8.37 5.14 -14.56
C LEU A 130 8.03 5.04 -13.08
N ILE A 131 7.89 6.18 -12.40
CA ILE A 131 7.60 6.21 -10.95
C ILE A 131 6.19 5.68 -10.67
N TYR A 132 5.20 6.05 -11.50
CA TYR A 132 3.82 5.63 -11.29
C TYR A 132 3.64 4.13 -11.57
N ASP A 133 4.24 3.63 -12.66
CA ASP A 133 4.29 2.20 -12.99
C ASP A 133 4.99 1.39 -11.87
N ALA A 134 6.08 1.92 -11.31
CA ALA A 134 6.77 1.28 -10.19
C ALA A 134 5.87 1.21 -8.94
N MET A 135 5.04 2.23 -8.66
CA MET A 135 4.08 2.21 -7.56
C MET A 135 3.02 1.13 -7.79
N ALA A 136 2.46 1.03 -9.00
CA ALA A 136 1.48 0.01 -9.37
C ALA A 136 2.07 -1.41 -9.25
N LEU A 137 3.29 -1.61 -9.76
CA LEU A 137 4.00 -2.89 -9.62
C LEU A 137 4.23 -3.28 -8.15
N ASN A 138 4.58 -2.32 -7.29
CA ASN A 138 4.75 -2.59 -5.86
C ASN A 138 3.42 -3.01 -5.21
N VAL A 139 2.30 -2.40 -5.59
CA VAL A 139 0.96 -2.81 -5.13
C VAL A 139 0.65 -4.24 -5.59
N ALA A 140 0.85 -4.55 -6.86
CA ALA A 140 0.61 -5.89 -7.42
C ALA A 140 1.45 -6.97 -6.72
N ARG A 141 2.72 -6.67 -6.42
CA ARG A 141 3.59 -7.58 -5.64
C ARG A 141 3.03 -7.88 -4.25
N LYS A 142 2.50 -6.88 -3.57
CA LYS A 142 1.93 -7.05 -2.23
C LYS A 142 0.59 -7.79 -2.24
N ILE A 143 -0.19 -7.65 -3.28
CA ILE A 143 -1.37 -8.48 -3.53
C ILE A 143 -0.96 -9.94 -3.71
N GLY A 144 0.07 -10.21 -4.53
CA GLY A 144 0.61 -11.54 -4.74
C GLY A 144 1.20 -12.17 -3.47
N GLU A 145 1.87 -11.37 -2.63
CA GLU A 145 2.39 -11.80 -1.32
C GLU A 145 1.26 -12.29 -0.40
N GLU A 146 0.17 -11.53 -0.28
CA GLU A 146 -1.00 -11.95 0.50
C GLU A 146 -1.71 -13.18 -0.09
N ALA A 147 -1.87 -13.21 -1.41
CA ALA A 147 -2.50 -14.36 -2.08
C ALA A 147 -1.71 -15.65 -1.85
N ALA A 148 -0.38 -15.59 -1.86
CA ALA A 148 0.49 -16.74 -1.63
C ALA A 148 0.32 -17.34 -0.23
N THR A 149 0.00 -16.53 0.79
CA THR A 149 -0.20 -16.99 2.18
C THR A 149 -1.38 -17.94 2.34
N VAL A 150 -2.32 -17.91 1.40
CA VAL A 150 -3.52 -18.75 1.33
C VAL A 150 -3.53 -19.63 0.08
N ALA A 151 -2.35 -19.92 -0.49
CA ALA A 151 -2.18 -20.78 -1.67
C ALA A 151 -3.00 -20.32 -2.91
N GLY A 152 -3.24 -19.04 -3.04
CA GLY A 152 -4.04 -18.46 -4.14
C GLY A 152 -5.56 -18.64 -3.99
N ASP A 153 -6.03 -19.22 -2.89
CA ASP A 153 -7.46 -19.41 -2.62
C ASP A 153 -8.11 -18.08 -2.20
N ILE A 154 -8.30 -17.21 -3.18
CA ILE A 154 -8.89 -15.87 -3.06
C ILE A 154 -10.12 -15.78 -3.96
N GLU A 155 -11.25 -15.34 -3.39
CA GLU A 155 -12.50 -15.16 -4.10
C GLU A 155 -12.50 -13.88 -4.97
N ALA A 156 -11.98 -12.78 -4.39
CA ALA A 156 -11.89 -11.51 -5.09
C ALA A 156 -10.77 -10.62 -4.53
N ILE A 157 -10.27 -9.74 -5.41
CA ILE A 157 -9.41 -8.60 -5.06
C ILE A 157 -10.28 -7.35 -5.21
N ILE A 158 -10.39 -6.56 -4.16
CA ILE A 158 -11.23 -5.37 -4.11
C ILE A 158 -10.31 -4.15 -3.98
N LEU A 159 -10.42 -3.23 -4.93
CA LEU A 159 -9.73 -1.95 -4.90
C LEU A 159 -10.66 -0.87 -4.35
N THR A 160 -10.16 -0.04 -3.44
CA THR A 160 -10.91 1.08 -2.84
C THR A 160 -9.98 2.27 -2.62
N GLY A 161 -10.56 3.44 -2.36
CA GLY A 161 -9.80 4.69 -2.26
C GLY A 161 -9.80 5.48 -3.57
N GLY A 162 -9.21 6.68 -3.56
CA GLY A 162 -9.29 7.61 -4.69
C GLY A 162 -8.59 7.11 -5.95
N ILE A 163 -7.44 6.46 -5.80
CA ILE A 163 -6.64 5.95 -6.95
C ILE A 163 -7.31 4.72 -7.59
N ALA A 164 -8.21 4.02 -6.87
CA ALA A 164 -8.95 2.88 -7.43
C ALA A 164 -9.90 3.26 -8.60
N TYR A 165 -10.11 4.54 -8.84
CA TYR A 165 -10.87 5.05 -9.99
C TYR A 165 -10.00 5.40 -11.20
N SER A 166 -8.69 5.24 -11.09
CA SER A 166 -7.75 5.46 -12.19
C SER A 166 -7.74 4.25 -13.12
N GLU A 167 -8.17 4.43 -14.37
CA GLU A 167 -8.07 3.40 -15.41
C GLU A 167 -6.60 3.11 -15.79
N TYR A 168 -5.72 4.08 -15.59
CA TYR A 168 -4.29 3.89 -15.85
C TYR A 168 -3.65 2.99 -14.79
N PHE A 169 -4.04 3.17 -13.52
CA PHE A 169 -3.38 2.49 -12.40
C PHE A 169 -3.91 1.07 -12.18
N THR A 170 -5.19 0.80 -12.50
CA THR A 170 -5.90 -0.46 -12.20
C THR A 170 -6.16 -1.32 -13.42
#